data_115c66a52d9c7c24356f735aa6e4690b
#
_entry.id   115c66a52d9c7c24356f735aa6e4690b
#
_cell.length_a   1.000
_cell.length_b   1.000
_cell.length_c   1.000
_cell.angle_alpha   90.00
_cell.angle_beta   90.00
_cell.angle_gamma   90.00
#
_symmetry.space_group_name_H-M   'P 1'
#
loop_
_entity.id
_entity.type
_entity.pdbx_description
1 polymer ?
#
loop_
_entity_poly.entity_id
_entity_poly.type
_entity_poly.pdbx_seq_one_letter_code
_entity_poly.pdbx_strand_id
1 'polypeptide(L)'
;MIHALPSPSGWVDYSISSAEQAERAVLAIVSADRGSTPRDHGTSILILEDDAHGTIGGGEFERVVIEAARAMLAGDGVWRRSLLTCALGPDLGQCCGGVMSVVLQPIDVSSIKWLQKIKRILEASGPVQIFVDKKYPDRPPRVSAPTVQSIHPTDTDSGFLLLVEQHWPKVALFGAGHVGRALSTIASQLPIRLSVFDQRTEQCVLVPRADNLWIEQSIDLTTRAAQLNDFRAAIIMTHSHQLDYDLCKVLLPNAAIRYTGLIGSDSKSKRFRKNLK
;
A
#
# COMPACT_ATOMS: atom_id res chain seq x y z
N MET A 1 -3.76 -11.83 18.14
CA MET A 1 -2.56 -10.95 17.89
C MET A 1 -2.74 -10.24 16.55
N ILE A 2 -2.11 -9.08 16.30
CA ILE A 2 -2.19 -8.40 14.99
C ILE A 2 -0.84 -8.55 14.29
N HIS A 3 -0.85 -9.09 13.07
CA HIS A 3 0.34 -9.35 12.26
C HIS A 3 0.38 -8.41 11.05
N ALA A 4 1.57 -7.98 10.64
CA ALA A 4 1.74 -7.23 9.40
C ALA A 4 1.45 -8.10 8.17
N LEU A 5 0.85 -7.52 7.14
CA LEU A 5 0.72 -8.20 5.85
C LEU A 5 2.08 -8.18 5.10
N PRO A 6 2.46 -9.27 4.43
CA PRO A 6 3.70 -9.33 3.65
C PRO A 6 3.65 -8.48 2.37
N SER A 7 2.44 -8.17 1.88
CA SER A 7 2.19 -7.33 0.70
C SER A 7 0.80 -6.70 0.77
N PRO A 8 0.47 -5.70 -0.07
CA PRO A 8 -0.88 -5.13 -0.12
C PRO A 8 -1.97 -6.18 -0.41
N SER A 9 -1.63 -7.22 -1.16
CA SER A 9 -2.51 -8.35 -1.48
C SER A 9 -2.37 -9.54 -0.55
N GLY A 10 -1.51 -9.48 0.47
CA GLY A 10 -1.22 -10.61 1.36
C GLY A 10 -2.45 -11.22 2.03
N TRP A 11 -3.47 -10.40 2.30
CA TRP A 11 -4.75 -10.87 2.83
C TRP A 11 -5.45 -11.89 1.92
N VAL A 12 -5.18 -11.88 0.60
CA VAL A 12 -5.79 -12.83 -0.36
C VAL A 12 -5.34 -14.25 -0.07
N ASP A 13 -4.04 -14.46 0.12
CA ASP A 13 -3.50 -15.79 0.41
C ASP A 13 -3.97 -16.31 1.77
N TYR A 14 -3.98 -15.45 2.80
CA TYR A 14 -4.56 -15.81 4.10
C TYR A 14 -6.04 -16.15 4.02
N SER A 15 -6.83 -15.36 3.26
CA SER A 15 -8.27 -15.62 3.06
C SER A 15 -8.53 -16.94 2.32
N ILE A 16 -7.71 -17.27 1.31
CA ILE A 16 -7.82 -18.55 0.60
C ILE A 16 -7.51 -19.70 1.56
N SER A 17 -6.41 -19.58 2.31
CA SER A 17 -5.99 -20.62 3.26
C SER A 17 -7.08 -20.90 4.31
N SER A 18 -7.63 -19.86 4.95
CA SER A 18 -8.72 -20.01 5.93
C SER A 18 -9.95 -20.65 5.31
N ALA A 19 -10.37 -20.19 4.12
CA ALA A 19 -11.53 -20.72 3.44
C ALA A 19 -11.38 -22.19 3.02
N GLU A 20 -10.19 -22.61 2.58
CA GLU A 20 -9.86 -24.01 2.25
C GLU A 20 -9.86 -24.92 3.47
N GLN A 21 -9.54 -24.39 4.66
CA GLN A 21 -9.63 -25.08 5.95
C GLN A 21 -11.03 -25.04 6.56
N ALA A 22 -12.02 -24.50 5.84
CA ALA A 22 -13.39 -24.26 6.31
C ALA A 22 -13.47 -23.32 7.53
N GLU A 23 -12.43 -22.51 7.75
CA GLU A 23 -12.43 -21.46 8.76
C GLU A 23 -13.11 -20.20 8.21
N ARG A 24 -13.78 -19.48 9.10
CA ARG A 24 -14.39 -18.19 8.79
C ARG A 24 -13.41 -17.05 9.08
N ALA A 25 -13.43 -16.04 8.22
CA ALA A 25 -12.72 -14.80 8.44
C ALA A 25 -13.59 -13.60 8.01
N VAL A 26 -13.24 -12.40 8.48
CA VAL A 26 -13.85 -11.16 8.03
C VAL A 26 -12.78 -10.25 7.48
N LEU A 27 -12.90 -9.87 6.22
CA LEU A 27 -12.05 -8.85 5.61
C LEU A 27 -12.69 -7.48 5.82
N ALA A 28 -12.08 -6.65 6.65
CA ALA A 28 -12.48 -5.26 6.85
C ALA A 28 -11.68 -4.36 5.91
N ILE A 29 -12.36 -3.54 5.12
CA ILE A 29 -11.75 -2.66 4.10
C ILE A 29 -12.26 -1.25 4.30
N VAL A 30 -11.37 -0.27 4.44
CA VAL A 30 -11.73 1.15 4.41
C VAL A 30 -12.32 1.48 3.04
N SER A 31 -13.60 1.77 3.00
CA SER A 31 -14.37 1.98 1.77
C SER A 31 -14.60 3.44 1.44
N ALA A 32 -14.54 4.31 2.45
CA ALA A 32 -14.58 5.77 2.29
C ALA A 32 -13.92 6.44 3.49
N ASP A 33 -13.29 7.57 3.22
CA ASP A 33 -12.70 8.44 4.22
C ASP A 33 -13.01 9.90 3.87
N ARG A 34 -13.27 10.72 4.88
CA ARG A 34 -13.55 12.15 4.71
C ARG A 34 -12.96 12.94 5.87
N GLY A 35 -12.24 14.00 5.56
CA GLY A 35 -11.54 14.83 6.54
C GLY A 35 -10.20 14.24 6.95
N SER A 36 -9.75 14.51 8.17
CA SER A 36 -8.48 13.97 8.69
C SER A 36 -8.68 12.54 9.19
N THR A 37 -8.10 11.58 8.50
CA THR A 37 -8.21 10.15 8.78
C THR A 37 -6.84 9.50 8.91
N PRO A 38 -6.69 8.42 9.69
CA PRO A 38 -5.40 7.74 9.90
C PRO A 38 -4.96 6.92 8.69
N ARG A 39 -5.87 6.54 7.81
CA ARG A 39 -5.60 5.72 6.61
C ARG A 39 -6.55 6.08 5.47
N ASP A 40 -6.05 5.87 4.26
CA ASP A 40 -6.81 6.04 3.04
C ASP A 40 -7.71 4.84 2.75
N HIS A 41 -8.73 5.04 1.91
CA HIS A 41 -9.58 3.97 1.43
C HIS A 41 -8.79 2.91 0.65
N GLY A 42 -9.27 1.67 0.70
CA GLY A 42 -8.56 0.48 0.19
C GLY A 42 -7.66 -0.20 1.22
N THR A 43 -7.31 0.48 2.32
CA THR A 43 -6.58 -0.16 3.42
C THR A 43 -7.42 -1.24 4.07
N SER A 44 -6.82 -2.39 4.40
CA SER A 44 -7.54 -3.57 4.86
C SER A 44 -6.87 -4.28 6.03
N ILE A 45 -7.70 -4.98 6.79
CA ILE A 45 -7.31 -5.92 7.82
C ILE A 45 -8.17 -7.17 7.70
N LEU A 46 -7.55 -8.35 7.70
CA LEU A 46 -8.23 -9.64 7.75
C LEU A 46 -8.31 -10.09 9.21
N ILE A 47 -9.52 -10.35 9.69
CA ILE A 47 -9.79 -10.73 11.08
C ILE A 47 -10.23 -12.20 11.10
N LEU A 48 -9.54 -13.00 11.90
CA LEU A 48 -9.87 -14.36 12.27
C LEU A 48 -10.36 -14.39 13.73
N GLU A 49 -10.70 -15.56 14.24
CA GLU A 49 -11.17 -15.73 15.62
C GLU A 49 -10.14 -15.18 16.63
N ASP A 50 -8.89 -15.63 16.56
CA ASP A 50 -7.84 -15.29 17.52
C ASP A 50 -6.85 -14.24 16.98
N ASP A 51 -6.67 -14.19 15.68
CA ASP A 51 -5.65 -13.38 15.00
C ASP A 51 -6.24 -12.34 14.05
N ALA A 52 -5.39 -11.38 13.63
CA ALA A 52 -5.70 -10.45 12.57
C ALA A 52 -4.44 -10.13 11.75
N HIS A 53 -4.60 -9.89 10.46
CA HIS A 53 -3.51 -9.59 9.53
C HIS A 53 -3.76 -8.27 8.81
N GLY A 54 -2.86 -7.31 8.96
CA GLY A 54 -2.96 -5.96 8.42
C GLY A 54 -3.31 -4.92 9.49
N THR A 55 -3.67 -3.72 9.05
CA THR A 55 -4.10 -2.61 9.92
C THR A 55 -4.87 -1.58 9.11
N ILE A 56 -5.87 -0.99 9.72
CA ILE A 56 -6.65 0.13 9.17
C ILE A 56 -6.37 1.45 9.90
N GLY A 57 -5.23 1.54 10.60
CA GLY A 57 -4.72 2.75 11.22
C GLY A 57 -4.52 2.68 12.73
N GLY A 58 -4.86 1.57 13.35
CA GLY A 58 -4.72 1.37 14.81
C GLY A 58 -5.73 2.16 15.64
N GLY A 59 -5.50 2.14 16.95
CA GLY A 59 -6.30 2.90 17.91
C GLY A 59 -7.73 2.38 18.09
N GLU A 60 -8.59 3.26 18.59
CA GLU A 60 -9.97 2.93 18.97
C GLU A 60 -10.83 2.51 17.75
N PHE A 61 -10.59 3.14 16.60
CA PHE A 61 -11.32 2.79 15.38
C PHE A 61 -11.07 1.33 14.95
N GLU A 62 -9.81 0.92 14.91
CA GLU A 62 -9.45 -0.46 14.56
C GLU A 62 -10.01 -1.46 15.58
N ARG A 63 -9.98 -1.12 16.88
CA ARG A 63 -10.55 -1.94 17.93
C ARG A 63 -12.05 -2.18 17.73
N VAL A 64 -12.81 -1.12 17.45
CA VAL A 64 -14.27 -1.22 17.18
C VAL A 64 -14.55 -2.07 15.93
N VAL A 65 -13.76 -1.92 14.88
CA VAL A 65 -13.90 -2.73 13.66
C VAL A 65 -13.58 -4.21 13.93
N ILE A 66 -12.52 -4.50 14.69
CA ILE A 66 -12.16 -5.87 15.06
C ILE A 66 -13.26 -6.50 15.93
N GLU A 67 -13.82 -5.76 16.89
CA GLU A 67 -14.93 -6.26 17.72
C GLU A 67 -16.18 -6.57 16.90
N ALA A 68 -16.56 -5.68 15.98
CA ALA A 68 -17.68 -5.92 15.09
C ALA A 68 -17.47 -7.16 14.18
N ALA A 69 -16.25 -7.34 13.66
CA ALA A 69 -15.89 -8.49 12.86
C ALA A 69 -15.92 -9.80 13.70
N ARG A 70 -15.42 -9.77 14.94
CA ARG A 70 -15.44 -10.93 15.85
C ARG A 70 -16.87 -11.29 16.29
N ALA A 71 -17.74 -10.30 16.49
CA ALA A 71 -19.16 -10.57 16.74
C ALA A 71 -19.80 -11.33 15.55
N MET A 72 -19.46 -10.95 14.31
CA MET A 72 -19.91 -11.72 13.13
C MET A 72 -19.35 -13.15 13.11
N LEU A 73 -18.09 -13.35 13.49
CA LEU A 73 -17.47 -14.68 13.57
C LEU A 73 -18.12 -15.57 14.65
N ALA A 74 -18.44 -15.00 15.81
CA ALA A 74 -19.10 -15.68 16.91
C ALA A 74 -20.58 -16.06 16.61
N GLY A 75 -21.15 -15.54 15.52
CA GLY A 75 -22.53 -15.81 15.15
C GLY A 75 -23.55 -14.86 15.78
N ASP A 76 -23.10 -13.80 16.45
CA ASP A 76 -23.96 -12.78 17.09
C ASP A 76 -24.61 -11.82 16.07
N GLY A 77 -24.43 -12.09 14.78
CA GLY A 77 -24.94 -11.28 13.68
C GLY A 77 -25.23 -12.06 12.43
N VAL A 78 -25.77 -11.38 11.41
CA VAL A 78 -26.00 -12.01 10.11
C VAL A 78 -24.70 -12.16 9.35
N TRP A 79 -24.38 -13.39 8.90
CA TRP A 79 -23.21 -13.70 8.08
C TRP A 79 -23.36 -13.16 6.66
N ARG A 80 -23.30 -11.85 6.52
CA ARG A 80 -23.34 -11.14 5.24
C ARG A 80 -22.54 -9.86 5.30
N ARG A 81 -22.20 -9.31 4.15
CA ARG A 81 -21.52 -8.01 4.06
C ARG A 81 -22.28 -6.94 4.82
N SER A 82 -21.57 -6.14 5.61
CA SER A 82 -22.09 -5.00 6.34
C SER A 82 -21.20 -3.77 6.19
N LEU A 83 -21.74 -2.59 6.47
CA LEU A 83 -21.02 -1.32 6.45
C LEU A 83 -21.02 -0.74 7.85
N LEU A 84 -19.84 -0.41 8.35
CA LEU A 84 -19.65 0.32 9.60
C LEU A 84 -19.14 1.72 9.27
N THR A 85 -19.79 2.76 9.79
CA THR A 85 -19.36 4.16 9.64
C THR A 85 -19.17 4.78 11.00
N CYS A 86 -18.01 5.42 11.25
CA CYS A 86 -17.65 6.04 12.51
C CYS A 86 -17.14 7.46 12.28
N ALA A 87 -17.62 8.41 13.08
CA ALA A 87 -17.03 9.73 13.23
C ALA A 87 -15.91 9.65 14.27
N LEU A 88 -14.65 9.79 13.85
CA LEU A 88 -13.48 9.49 14.67
C LEU A 88 -13.36 10.34 15.95
N GLY A 89 -13.69 11.63 15.86
CA GLY A 89 -13.67 12.53 17.00
C GLY A 89 -14.86 12.31 17.96
N PRO A 90 -16.11 12.55 17.51
CA PRO A 90 -17.30 12.45 18.36
C PRO A 90 -17.55 11.05 18.92
N ASP A 91 -17.41 10.01 18.07
CA ASP A 91 -17.78 8.65 18.42
C ASP A 91 -16.67 7.90 19.20
N LEU A 92 -15.41 8.21 18.89
CA LEU A 92 -14.26 7.42 19.36
C LEU A 92 -13.25 8.22 20.17
N GLY A 93 -13.47 9.52 20.39
CA GLY A 93 -12.58 10.37 21.18
C GLY A 93 -11.18 10.53 20.56
N GLN A 94 -11.02 10.31 19.26
CA GLN A 94 -9.74 10.46 18.57
C GLN A 94 -9.48 11.92 18.20
N CYS A 95 -8.21 12.30 18.13
CA CYS A 95 -7.80 13.64 17.67
C CYS A 95 -8.09 13.88 16.17
N CYS A 96 -8.25 12.83 15.40
CA CYS A 96 -8.67 12.89 13.99
C CYS A 96 -10.16 13.21 13.91
N GLY A 97 -10.50 14.37 13.32
CA GLY A 97 -11.91 14.82 13.20
C GLY A 97 -12.65 14.28 11.96
N GLY A 98 -12.10 13.27 11.28
CA GLY A 98 -12.68 12.72 10.06
C GLY A 98 -13.77 11.67 10.30
N VAL A 99 -14.36 11.20 9.21
CA VAL A 99 -15.32 10.10 9.18
C VAL A 99 -14.75 8.98 8.32
N MET A 100 -14.78 7.76 8.83
CA MET A 100 -14.36 6.56 8.10
C MET A 100 -15.50 5.57 7.97
N SER A 101 -15.61 4.96 6.79
CA SER A 101 -16.51 3.84 6.53
C SER A 101 -15.70 2.59 6.20
N VAL A 102 -16.09 1.47 6.79
CA VAL A 102 -15.45 0.16 6.60
C VAL A 102 -16.49 -0.85 6.14
N VAL A 103 -16.17 -1.56 5.07
CA VAL A 103 -16.92 -2.75 4.67
C VAL A 103 -16.38 -3.95 5.44
N LEU A 104 -17.27 -4.67 6.11
CA LEU A 104 -16.99 -5.99 6.69
C LEU A 104 -17.45 -7.05 5.69
N GLN A 105 -16.52 -7.69 5.00
CA GLN A 105 -16.77 -8.71 3.99
C GLN A 105 -16.52 -10.09 4.60
N PRO A 106 -17.56 -10.93 4.78
CA PRO A 106 -17.41 -12.31 5.20
C PRO A 106 -16.59 -13.12 4.21
N ILE A 107 -15.73 -13.97 4.74
CA ILE A 107 -14.88 -14.91 4.00
C ILE A 107 -15.15 -16.31 4.54
N ASP A 108 -15.55 -17.21 3.65
CA ASP A 108 -15.78 -18.63 3.91
C ASP A 108 -15.51 -19.44 2.64
N VAL A 109 -15.87 -20.71 2.64
CA VAL A 109 -15.70 -21.63 1.49
C VAL A 109 -16.30 -21.07 0.20
N SER A 110 -17.42 -20.34 0.27
CA SER A 110 -18.07 -19.73 -0.90
C SER A 110 -17.24 -18.62 -1.53
N SER A 111 -16.29 -18.08 -0.78
CA SER A 111 -15.39 -16.98 -1.21
C SER A 111 -14.22 -17.45 -2.07
N ILE A 112 -13.86 -18.72 -2.04
CA ILE A 112 -12.68 -19.29 -2.74
C ILE A 112 -12.66 -18.90 -4.22
N LYS A 113 -13.80 -18.99 -4.89
CA LYS A 113 -13.88 -18.71 -6.34
C LYS A 113 -13.46 -17.29 -6.74
N TRP A 114 -13.91 -16.29 -6.01
CA TRP A 114 -13.56 -14.90 -6.33
C TRP A 114 -12.18 -14.52 -5.78
N LEU A 115 -11.74 -15.10 -4.67
CA LEU A 115 -10.39 -14.93 -4.14
C LEU A 115 -9.34 -15.50 -5.09
N GLN A 116 -9.53 -16.72 -5.61
CA GLN A 116 -8.65 -17.32 -6.61
C GLN A 116 -8.64 -16.53 -7.92
N LYS A 117 -9.75 -15.86 -8.28
CA LYS A 117 -9.78 -14.97 -9.44
C LYS A 117 -8.90 -13.74 -9.20
N ILE A 118 -8.93 -13.14 -8.00
CA ILE A 118 -8.02 -12.05 -7.63
C ILE A 118 -6.58 -12.51 -7.79
N LYS A 119 -6.21 -13.62 -7.16
CA LYS A 119 -4.84 -14.16 -7.20
C LYS A 119 -4.35 -14.34 -8.63
N ARG A 120 -5.13 -14.97 -9.49
CA ARG A 120 -4.77 -15.18 -10.90
C ARG A 120 -4.54 -13.88 -11.67
N ILE A 121 -5.36 -12.85 -11.44
CA ILE A 121 -5.17 -11.56 -12.12
C ILE A 121 -3.92 -10.86 -11.59
N LEU A 122 -3.69 -10.85 -10.28
CA LEU A 122 -2.48 -10.28 -9.68
C LEU A 122 -1.20 -10.90 -10.25
N GLU A 123 -1.17 -12.22 -10.39
CA GLU A 123 -0.02 -12.96 -10.94
C GLU A 123 0.20 -12.73 -12.44
N ALA A 124 -0.88 -12.61 -13.21
CA ALA A 124 -0.80 -12.54 -14.68
C ALA A 124 -0.64 -11.11 -15.22
N SER A 125 -1.26 -10.11 -14.60
CA SER A 125 -1.40 -8.77 -15.17
C SER A 125 -1.22 -7.61 -14.20
N GLY A 126 -0.92 -7.86 -12.94
CA GLY A 126 -0.67 -6.83 -11.91
C GLY A 126 -1.93 -6.44 -11.16
N PRO A 127 -2.25 -5.16 -10.99
CA PRO A 127 -3.33 -4.73 -10.10
C PRO A 127 -4.68 -5.35 -10.47
N VAL A 128 -5.51 -5.57 -9.46
CA VAL A 128 -6.87 -6.09 -9.63
C VAL A 128 -7.88 -5.10 -9.09
N GLN A 129 -9.00 -4.99 -9.78
CA GLN A 129 -10.13 -4.16 -9.38
C GLN A 129 -11.23 -5.03 -8.80
N ILE A 130 -11.73 -4.64 -7.63
CA ILE A 130 -12.79 -5.33 -6.91
C ILE A 130 -13.94 -4.36 -6.71
N PHE A 131 -15.10 -4.67 -7.26
CA PHE A 131 -16.33 -3.95 -6.97
C PHE A 131 -17.15 -4.69 -5.91
N VAL A 132 -17.46 -3.97 -4.83
CA VAL A 132 -18.25 -4.44 -3.69
C VAL A 132 -19.60 -3.73 -3.69
N ASP A 133 -20.65 -4.49 -3.91
CA ASP A 133 -22.02 -3.96 -4.04
C ASP A 133 -22.61 -3.54 -2.68
N LYS A 134 -23.14 -2.32 -2.56
CA LYS A 134 -23.79 -1.81 -1.33
C LYS A 134 -25.22 -2.33 -1.17
N LYS A 135 -25.94 -2.49 -2.29
CA LYS A 135 -27.37 -2.83 -2.28
C LYS A 135 -27.64 -4.31 -2.09
N TYR A 136 -26.68 -5.13 -2.48
CA TYR A 136 -26.82 -6.59 -2.46
C TYR A 136 -25.68 -7.23 -1.64
N PRO A 137 -25.83 -7.22 -0.30
CA PRO A 137 -24.76 -7.66 0.62
C PRO A 137 -24.41 -9.15 0.47
N ASP A 138 -25.32 -9.97 -0.04
CA ASP A 138 -25.11 -11.41 -0.24
C ASP A 138 -24.41 -11.73 -1.58
N ARG A 139 -24.29 -10.77 -2.49
CA ARG A 139 -23.60 -11.00 -3.76
C ARG A 139 -22.08 -11.01 -3.55
N PRO A 140 -21.37 -11.98 -4.17
CA PRO A 140 -19.92 -11.95 -4.10
C PRO A 140 -19.34 -10.71 -4.76
N PRO A 141 -18.16 -10.23 -4.34
CA PRO A 141 -17.44 -9.16 -5.01
C PRO A 141 -17.19 -9.46 -6.48
N ARG A 142 -17.32 -8.46 -7.34
CA ARG A 142 -17.00 -8.58 -8.78
C ARG A 142 -15.54 -8.22 -9.00
N VAL A 143 -14.80 -9.13 -9.59
CA VAL A 143 -13.35 -9.03 -9.77
C VAL A 143 -13.03 -8.86 -11.26
N SER A 144 -12.20 -7.88 -11.62
CA SER A 144 -11.73 -7.62 -12.98
C SER A 144 -10.33 -7.03 -13.01
N ALA A 145 -9.67 -7.07 -14.15
CA ALA A 145 -8.50 -6.23 -14.38
C ALA A 145 -8.94 -4.76 -14.40
N PRO A 146 -8.09 -3.82 -13.94
CA PRO A 146 -8.42 -2.41 -13.94
C PRO A 146 -8.53 -1.86 -15.37
N THR A 147 -9.43 -0.93 -15.59
CA THR A 147 -9.51 -0.15 -16.83
C THR A 147 -8.76 1.17 -16.66
N VAL A 148 -8.32 1.77 -17.76
CA VAL A 148 -7.56 3.03 -17.74
C VAL A 148 -8.29 4.17 -17.00
N GLN A 149 -9.60 4.11 -16.91
CA GLN A 149 -10.44 5.13 -16.26
C GLN A 149 -10.65 4.90 -14.75
N SER A 150 -10.23 3.78 -14.20
CA SER A 150 -10.57 3.37 -12.82
C SER A 150 -9.35 2.94 -12.00
N ILE A 151 -8.29 3.73 -12.06
CA ILE A 151 -7.03 3.46 -11.34
C ILE A 151 -7.11 3.87 -9.85
N HIS A 152 -8.19 4.55 -9.46
CA HIS A 152 -8.36 4.98 -8.08
C HIS A 152 -9.55 4.26 -7.42
N PRO A 153 -9.41 3.89 -6.15
CA PRO A 153 -10.56 3.46 -5.35
C PRO A 153 -11.62 4.55 -5.36
N THR A 154 -12.88 4.16 -5.51
CA THR A 154 -13.98 5.12 -5.65
C THR A 154 -15.21 4.62 -4.90
N ASP A 155 -15.80 5.48 -4.08
CA ASP A 155 -17.12 5.25 -3.48
C ASP A 155 -18.21 5.80 -4.41
N THR A 156 -19.24 4.99 -4.63
CA THR A 156 -20.41 5.33 -5.43
C THR A 156 -21.69 4.95 -4.70
N ASP A 157 -22.84 5.45 -5.16
CA ASP A 157 -24.15 5.06 -4.61
C ASP A 157 -24.46 3.58 -4.76
N SER A 158 -23.87 2.91 -5.76
CA SER A 158 -24.09 1.48 -6.04
C SER A 158 -23.14 0.56 -5.31
N GLY A 159 -21.94 1.02 -4.95
CA GLY A 159 -20.92 0.21 -4.30
C GLY A 159 -19.56 0.87 -4.24
N PHE A 160 -18.57 0.12 -3.76
CA PHE A 160 -17.19 0.53 -3.65
C PHE A 160 -16.35 -0.14 -4.71
N LEU A 161 -15.46 0.64 -5.31
CA LEU A 161 -14.44 0.14 -6.20
C LEU A 161 -13.11 0.18 -5.47
N LEU A 162 -12.48 -0.97 -5.32
CA LEU A 162 -11.20 -1.14 -4.63
C LEU A 162 -10.14 -1.52 -5.65
N LEU A 163 -8.94 -1.01 -5.47
CA LEU A 163 -7.76 -1.42 -6.22
C LEU A 163 -6.83 -2.19 -5.26
N VAL A 164 -6.49 -3.42 -5.63
CA VAL A 164 -5.53 -4.26 -4.90
C VAL A 164 -4.27 -4.38 -5.74
N GLU A 165 -3.15 -3.96 -5.19
CA GLU A 165 -1.83 -4.09 -5.80
C GLU A 165 -1.11 -5.33 -5.25
N GLN A 166 -0.31 -5.99 -6.09
CA GLN A 166 0.43 -7.17 -5.69
C GLN A 166 1.57 -6.84 -4.73
N HIS A 167 2.22 -5.72 -4.95
CA HIS A 167 3.44 -5.34 -4.25
C HIS A 167 3.35 -3.96 -3.63
N TRP A 168 4.09 -3.77 -2.54
CA TRP A 168 4.33 -2.45 -1.99
C TRP A 168 4.97 -1.51 -3.03
N PRO A 169 4.73 -0.18 -2.93
CA PRO A 169 5.27 0.77 -3.89
C PRO A 169 6.79 0.71 -3.93
N LYS A 170 7.35 0.78 -5.14
CA LYS A 170 8.80 0.87 -5.35
C LYS A 170 9.28 2.30 -5.19
N VAL A 171 10.34 2.45 -4.40
CA VAL A 171 11.05 3.71 -4.17
C VAL A 171 12.50 3.54 -4.62
N ALA A 172 12.99 4.45 -5.45
CA ALA A 172 14.40 4.51 -5.85
C ALA A 172 15.17 5.43 -4.91
N LEU A 173 16.30 4.97 -4.42
CA LEU A 173 17.24 5.77 -3.64
C LEU A 173 18.58 5.84 -4.38
N PHE A 174 18.96 7.00 -4.82
CA PHE A 174 20.26 7.26 -5.45
C PHE A 174 21.23 7.80 -4.41
N GLY A 175 22.22 6.99 -4.04
CA GLY A 175 23.28 7.28 -3.07
C GLY A 175 23.23 6.41 -1.82
N ALA A 176 24.23 5.54 -1.67
CA ALA A 176 24.44 4.63 -0.55
C ALA A 176 25.39 5.19 0.54
N GLY A 177 25.52 6.52 0.64
CA GLY A 177 26.31 7.18 1.69
C GLY A 177 25.69 7.01 3.09
N HIS A 178 26.19 7.73 4.09
CA HIS A 178 25.71 7.61 5.47
C HIS A 178 24.20 7.78 5.61
N VAL A 179 23.64 8.83 5.00
CA VAL A 179 22.20 9.11 5.06
C VAL A 179 21.41 8.05 4.30
N GLY A 180 21.88 7.62 3.12
CA GLY A 180 21.25 6.56 2.35
C GLY A 180 21.16 5.24 3.10
N ARG A 181 22.23 4.85 3.81
CA ARG A 181 22.25 3.64 4.65
C ARG A 181 21.28 3.75 5.84
N ALA A 182 21.28 4.90 6.54
CA ALA A 182 20.35 5.14 7.64
C ALA A 182 18.89 5.06 7.15
N LEU A 183 18.59 5.68 6.01
CA LEU A 183 17.27 5.60 5.38
C LEU A 183 16.92 4.16 4.99
N SER A 184 17.87 3.39 4.45
CA SER A 184 17.67 1.98 4.11
C SER A 184 17.33 1.13 5.34
N THR A 185 17.98 1.40 6.50
CA THR A 185 17.67 0.72 7.76
C THR A 185 16.22 1.01 8.21
N ILE A 186 15.75 2.24 8.10
CA ILE A 186 14.36 2.59 8.43
C ILE A 186 13.41 1.96 7.40
N ALA A 187 13.73 2.06 6.13
CA ALA A 187 12.92 1.55 5.03
C ALA A 187 12.73 0.02 5.08
N SER A 188 13.67 -0.72 5.66
CA SER A 188 13.54 -2.17 5.83
C SER A 188 12.33 -2.58 6.69
N GLN A 189 11.81 -1.67 7.50
CA GLN A 189 10.65 -1.89 8.39
C GLN A 189 9.35 -1.25 7.84
N LEU A 190 9.42 -0.63 6.66
CA LEU A 190 8.27 0.05 6.06
C LEU A 190 7.64 -0.78 4.95
N PRO A 191 6.33 -0.59 4.69
CA PRO A 191 5.63 -1.26 3.61
C PRO A 191 5.96 -0.62 2.25
N ILE A 192 7.23 -0.64 1.87
CA ILE A 192 7.78 -0.19 0.60
C ILE A 192 8.83 -1.19 0.09
N ARG A 193 9.12 -1.14 -1.19
CA ARG A 193 10.24 -1.83 -1.83
C ARG A 193 11.28 -0.79 -2.20
N LEU A 194 12.40 -0.76 -1.48
CA LEU A 194 13.46 0.21 -1.72
C LEU A 194 14.55 -0.39 -2.62
N SER A 195 14.86 0.28 -3.72
CA SER A 195 16.02 -0.03 -4.56
C SER A 195 17.08 1.06 -4.37
N VAL A 196 18.23 0.67 -3.89
CA VAL A 196 19.38 1.56 -3.61
C VAL A 196 20.36 1.46 -4.75
N PHE A 197 20.69 2.60 -5.37
CA PHE A 197 21.60 2.72 -6.49
C PHE A 197 22.82 3.56 -6.10
N ASP A 198 24.02 3.06 -6.29
CA ASP A 198 25.28 3.84 -6.13
C ASP A 198 26.31 3.37 -7.16
N GLN A 199 27.19 4.26 -7.54
CA GLN A 199 28.30 3.95 -8.44
C GLN A 199 29.44 3.20 -7.73
N ARG A 200 29.54 3.36 -6.42
CA ARG A 200 30.65 2.90 -5.58
C ARG A 200 30.32 1.57 -4.92
N THR A 201 30.99 0.51 -5.33
CA THR A 201 30.79 -0.84 -4.81
C THR A 201 30.97 -0.90 -3.28
N GLU A 202 31.95 -0.22 -2.74
CA GLU A 202 32.24 -0.18 -1.31
C GLU A 202 31.10 0.43 -0.49
N GLN A 203 30.32 1.35 -1.05
CA GLN A 203 29.13 1.91 -0.40
C GLN A 203 27.94 0.96 -0.48
N CYS A 204 27.77 0.27 -1.60
CA CYS A 204 26.69 -0.70 -1.78
C CYS A 204 26.82 -1.89 -0.81
N VAL A 205 28.02 -2.34 -0.52
CA VAL A 205 28.28 -3.44 0.43
C VAL A 205 27.85 -3.09 1.85
N LEU A 206 27.90 -1.80 2.23
CA LEU A 206 27.55 -1.32 3.56
C LEU A 206 26.04 -1.09 3.77
N VAL A 207 25.21 -1.21 2.73
CA VAL A 207 23.77 -1.09 2.85
C VAL A 207 23.21 -2.34 3.56
N PRO A 208 22.30 -2.19 4.54
CA PRO A 208 21.69 -3.33 5.24
C PRO A 208 20.97 -4.27 4.26
N ARG A 209 20.90 -5.54 4.61
CA ARG A 209 20.14 -6.55 3.86
C ARG A 209 18.77 -6.77 4.49
N ALA A 210 17.72 -6.73 3.68
CA ALA A 210 16.34 -7.05 4.08
C ALA A 210 15.55 -7.49 2.84
N ASP A 211 14.44 -8.20 3.03
CA ASP A 211 13.63 -8.79 1.95
C ASP A 211 13.00 -7.74 1.03
N ASN A 212 12.79 -6.53 1.52
CA ASN A 212 12.23 -5.41 0.78
C ASN A 212 13.30 -4.42 0.28
N LEU A 213 14.59 -4.74 0.38
CA LEU A 213 15.70 -3.91 -0.08
C LEU A 213 16.44 -4.59 -1.24
N TRP A 214 16.59 -3.87 -2.36
CA TRP A 214 17.43 -4.24 -3.50
C TRP A 214 18.57 -3.26 -3.62
N ILE A 215 19.77 -3.77 -3.83
CA ILE A 215 20.99 -2.97 -3.91
C ILE A 215 21.62 -3.22 -5.27
N GLU A 216 21.78 -2.17 -6.03
CA GLU A 216 22.33 -2.22 -7.38
C GLU A 216 23.50 -1.24 -7.51
N GLN A 217 24.68 -1.78 -7.78
CA GLN A 217 25.83 -0.98 -8.20
C GLN A 217 25.69 -0.71 -9.69
N SER A 218 25.72 0.56 -10.09
CA SER A 218 25.63 0.96 -11.50
C SER A 218 26.56 2.13 -11.80
N ILE A 219 27.37 2.00 -12.83
CA ILE A 219 28.31 3.04 -13.26
C ILE A 219 27.57 4.25 -13.83
N ASP A 220 26.50 4.01 -14.59
CA ASP A 220 25.67 5.07 -15.16
C ASP A 220 24.28 5.11 -14.52
N LEU A 221 24.17 5.91 -13.47
CA LEU A 221 22.91 6.09 -12.73
C LEU A 221 21.86 6.87 -13.53
N THR A 222 22.26 7.70 -14.49
CA THR A 222 21.30 8.46 -15.32
C THR A 222 20.59 7.57 -16.32
N THR A 223 21.32 6.72 -17.00
CA THR A 223 20.73 5.69 -17.87
C THR A 223 19.85 4.73 -17.07
N ARG A 224 20.28 4.33 -15.88
CA ARG A 224 19.46 3.47 -15.00
C ARG A 224 18.19 4.17 -14.52
N ALA A 225 18.27 5.46 -14.18
CA ALA A 225 17.12 6.26 -13.77
C ALA A 225 16.06 6.39 -14.88
N ALA A 226 16.46 6.48 -16.14
CA ALA A 226 15.55 6.53 -17.29
C ALA A 226 14.72 5.24 -17.49
N GLN A 227 15.14 4.13 -16.88
CA GLN A 227 14.48 2.82 -16.97
C GLN A 227 13.50 2.55 -15.81
N LEU A 228 13.30 3.50 -14.90
CA LEU A 228 12.43 3.34 -13.73
C LEU A 228 10.94 3.54 -14.08
N ASN A 229 10.35 2.59 -14.79
CA ASN A 229 8.97 2.71 -15.28
C ASN A 229 7.90 2.25 -14.26
N ASP A 230 8.30 1.49 -13.22
CA ASP A 230 7.41 0.92 -12.19
C ASP A 230 7.68 1.47 -10.78
N PHE A 231 8.46 2.53 -10.68
CA PHE A 231 8.73 3.23 -9.42
C PHE A 231 7.74 4.37 -9.19
N ARG A 232 7.34 4.54 -7.93
CA ARG A 232 6.40 5.61 -7.51
C ARG A 232 7.10 6.84 -6.97
N ALA A 233 8.30 6.67 -6.44
CA ALA A 233 9.09 7.77 -5.88
C ALA A 233 10.58 7.57 -6.14
N ALA A 234 11.32 8.68 -6.17
CA ALA A 234 12.78 8.70 -6.23
C ALA A 234 13.34 9.67 -5.19
N ILE A 235 14.42 9.27 -4.53
CA ILE A 235 15.14 10.08 -3.54
C ILE A 235 16.59 10.19 -4.02
N ILE A 236 17.08 11.41 -4.15
CA ILE A 236 18.41 11.73 -4.68
C ILE A 236 19.27 12.29 -3.56
N MET A 237 20.34 11.59 -3.22
CA MET A 237 21.32 11.99 -2.20
C MET A 237 22.72 11.45 -2.53
N THR A 238 23.16 11.65 -3.77
CA THR A 238 24.46 11.19 -4.21
C THR A 238 25.60 12.04 -3.63
N HIS A 239 26.83 11.60 -3.82
CA HIS A 239 28.03 12.35 -3.41
C HIS A 239 28.37 13.51 -4.35
N SER A 240 27.71 13.63 -5.51
CA SER A 240 28.03 14.61 -6.57
C SER A 240 26.85 15.51 -6.88
N HIS A 241 27.03 16.81 -6.75
CA HIS A 241 26.01 17.81 -7.12
C HIS A 241 25.66 17.77 -8.62
N GLN A 242 26.63 17.42 -9.47
CA GLN A 242 26.38 17.31 -10.91
C GLN A 242 25.52 16.09 -11.20
N LEU A 243 25.84 14.95 -10.61
CA LEU A 243 25.05 13.72 -10.74
C LEU A 243 23.62 13.90 -10.21
N ASP A 244 23.48 14.59 -9.05
CA ASP A 244 22.14 14.92 -8.52
C ASP A 244 21.31 15.76 -9.51
N TYR A 245 21.95 16.72 -10.19
CA TYR A 245 21.30 17.55 -11.20
C TYR A 245 20.88 16.73 -12.42
N ASP A 246 21.76 15.87 -12.92
CA ASP A 246 21.48 15.04 -14.10
C ASP A 246 20.39 14.00 -13.80
N LEU A 247 20.37 13.43 -12.60
CA LEU A 247 19.27 12.57 -12.13
C LEU A 247 17.94 13.34 -12.06
N CYS A 248 17.93 14.57 -11.56
CA CYS A 248 16.72 15.39 -11.56
C CYS A 248 16.17 15.61 -12.98
N LYS A 249 17.04 15.86 -13.98
CA LYS A 249 16.61 16.03 -15.38
C LYS A 249 15.93 14.79 -15.96
N VAL A 250 16.35 13.62 -15.54
CA VAL A 250 15.80 12.34 -16.01
C VAL A 250 14.52 11.98 -15.26
N LEU A 251 14.50 12.17 -13.95
CA LEU A 251 13.41 11.68 -13.08
C LEU A 251 12.18 12.59 -13.05
N LEU A 252 12.38 13.93 -13.12
CA LEU A 252 11.26 14.88 -13.04
C LEU A 252 10.25 14.76 -14.20
N PRO A 253 10.66 14.50 -15.45
CA PRO A 253 9.71 14.28 -16.56
C PRO A 253 9.05 12.89 -16.55
N ASN A 254 9.52 11.96 -15.73
CA ASN A 254 9.00 10.59 -15.71
C ASN A 254 7.63 10.54 -15.04
N ALA A 255 6.57 10.36 -15.82
CA ALA A 255 5.18 10.32 -15.36
C ALA A 255 4.88 9.17 -14.36
N ALA A 256 5.69 8.10 -14.31
CA ALA A 256 5.54 7.02 -13.35
C ALA A 256 5.96 7.45 -11.92
N ILE A 257 6.89 8.42 -11.81
CA ILE A 257 7.45 8.89 -10.54
C ILE A 257 6.63 10.08 -10.04
N ARG A 258 5.79 9.84 -9.03
CA ARG A 258 4.92 10.88 -8.44
C ARG A 258 5.62 11.81 -7.46
N TYR A 259 6.76 11.39 -6.94
CA TYR A 259 7.55 12.16 -5.98
C TYR A 259 9.04 12.03 -6.28
N THR A 260 9.72 13.16 -6.40
CA THR A 260 11.18 13.22 -6.49
C THR A 260 11.71 14.10 -5.38
N GLY A 261 12.39 13.49 -4.41
CA GLY A 261 13.06 14.17 -3.30
C GLY A 261 14.54 14.37 -3.58
N LEU A 262 15.05 15.57 -3.32
CA LEU A 262 16.48 15.89 -3.42
C LEU A 262 16.99 16.45 -2.10
N ILE A 263 18.04 15.84 -1.55
CA ILE A 263 18.74 16.41 -0.39
C ILE A 263 19.67 17.56 -0.84
N GLY A 264 19.61 18.66 -0.13
CA GLY A 264 20.50 19.79 -0.42
C GLY A 264 20.18 21.03 0.39
N SER A 265 21.13 21.99 0.34
CA SER A 265 20.95 23.32 0.93
C SER A 265 19.96 24.17 0.11
N ASP A 266 19.48 25.27 0.70
CA ASP A 266 18.67 26.26 0.01
C ASP A 266 19.34 26.80 -1.26
N SER A 267 20.65 27.02 -1.22
CA SER A 267 21.43 27.47 -2.37
C SER A 267 21.41 26.46 -3.52
N LYS A 268 21.56 25.16 -3.21
CA LYS A 268 21.46 24.08 -4.19
C LYS A 268 20.04 24.01 -4.78
N SER A 269 19.01 24.09 -3.94
CA SER A 269 17.60 24.09 -4.35
C SER A 269 17.29 25.26 -5.30
N LYS A 270 17.68 26.47 -4.94
CA LYS A 270 17.49 27.67 -5.79
C LYS A 270 18.18 27.54 -7.15
N ARG A 271 19.45 27.06 -7.16
CA ARG A 271 20.21 26.85 -8.40
C ARG A 271 19.55 25.81 -9.30
N PHE A 272 19.13 24.68 -8.75
CA PHE A 272 18.49 23.60 -9.52
C PHE A 272 17.14 24.04 -10.09
N ARG A 273 16.31 24.70 -9.30
CA ARG A 273 15.01 25.23 -9.77
C ARG A 273 15.17 26.25 -10.91
N LYS A 274 16.25 27.06 -10.90
CA LYS A 274 16.53 28.02 -11.97
C LYS A 274 16.92 27.31 -13.28
N ASN A 275 17.70 26.22 -13.19
CA ASN A 275 18.29 25.56 -14.34
C ASN A 275 17.42 24.39 -14.90
N LEU A 276 16.40 23.94 -14.16
CA LEU A 276 15.46 22.90 -14.56
C LEU A 276 14.14 23.44 -15.15
N LYS A 277 14.02 24.78 -15.25
CA LYS A 277 12.95 25.47 -15.98
C LYS A 277 13.26 25.46 -17.48
#